data_18e65fa36cc0435be1d3ef2e01fd19ca
#
_entry.id   18e65fa36cc0435be1d3ef2e01fd19ca
#
_cell.length_a   1.000
_cell.length_b   1.000
_cell.length_c   1.000
_cell.angle_alpha   90.00
_cell.angle_beta   90.00
_cell.angle_gamma   90.00
#
_symmetry.space_group_name_H-M   'P 1'
#
loop_
_entity.id
_entity.type
_entity.pdbx_description
1 polymer ?
#
loop_
_entity_poly.entity_id
_entity_poly.type
_entity_poly.pdbx_seq_one_letter_code
_entity_poly.pdbx_strand_id
1 'polypeptide(L)'
;MLIRRLAALALLVAFCLVTGAAAAPPKDAMVVGLLAEPVTMDPPQITDLNSARITKRIFEGLVAQELGSYKLVPGLAQSWEISKDGLTYTFKLRPNVTFHDGTPFNAEAVRFCFERQLNDKSPYYATGTYPYVKSFLGNIASVEVVDPLTLQIKLKAQLAPFLQYLAHQSLFVYSPEALKKWGKDIVKRPVGTGPFKLDAWEPGVKVVLVRNDGYWGGAPKVRQAIYVPIIEAQARLAAIKTGEIDLTMDVPPDSLDDLRKDPNVVVAESNSSAAWYIALNTRHPILKDKRVRQALNYAVNKDAIIRDILKGTAIVSRGPLSPVYGPYHEESVQKYPYDLEKAKALLKDAGYAGGFELTFLVPESGSGMQSPVEMATVIQANLATVGVKAKIQTLEWGAYLKKYLEAPDMAEMSWNPSIGDPDHMMYMLLSSDRFPPAFNAGFYQNDKVDDLLRKGRTTVDEKARVPLYREAQKVIVEDAPWIFVDHGKQVIIYRKRVQGFKLHPNFDLVLTQVWLQ
;
A
#
# COMPACT_ATOMS: atom_id res chain seq x y z
N MET A 1 16.67 -12.49 -70.59
CA MET A 1 16.15 -11.49 -69.62
C MET A 1 15.43 -12.13 -68.43
N LEU A 2 15.69 -13.40 -68.12
CA LEU A 2 14.99 -14.18 -67.08
C LEU A 2 15.93 -14.66 -65.93
N ILE A 3 17.22 -14.39 -65.99
CA ILE A 3 18.21 -14.88 -64.99
C ILE A 3 18.61 -13.81 -63.95
N ARG A 4 18.14 -12.55 -64.10
CA ARG A 4 18.43 -11.46 -63.14
C ARG A 4 17.34 -11.22 -62.08
N ARG A 5 16.25 -12.03 -62.07
CA ARG A 5 15.15 -11.85 -61.10
C ARG A 5 15.13 -12.90 -59.96
N LEU A 6 16.01 -13.87 -59.94
CA LEU A 6 16.09 -14.90 -58.92
C LEU A 6 17.17 -14.65 -57.86
N ALA A 7 18.02 -13.64 -58.01
CA ALA A 7 19.05 -13.28 -57.02
C ALA A 7 18.57 -12.22 -56.01
N ALA A 8 17.41 -11.61 -56.17
CA ALA A 8 16.88 -10.56 -55.28
C ALA A 8 15.89 -11.09 -54.22
N LEU A 9 15.55 -12.38 -54.25
CA LEU A 9 14.58 -12.98 -53.30
C LEU A 9 15.26 -13.82 -52.19
N ALA A 10 16.58 -13.99 -52.23
CA ALA A 10 17.34 -14.77 -51.25
C ALA A 10 18.01 -13.92 -50.18
N LEU A 11 17.86 -12.60 -50.16
CA LEU A 11 18.49 -11.69 -49.22
C LEU A 11 17.52 -11.07 -48.19
N LEU A 12 16.30 -11.56 -48.06
CA LEU A 12 15.25 -10.98 -47.20
C LEU A 12 14.71 -11.94 -46.14
N VAL A 13 15.38 -13.05 -45.85
CA VAL A 13 14.98 -13.99 -44.77
C VAL A 13 16.14 -14.37 -43.86
N ALA A 14 17.12 -13.49 -43.68
CA ALA A 14 18.11 -13.60 -42.60
C ALA A 14 17.95 -12.44 -41.62
N PHE A 15 16.71 -12.12 -41.23
CA PHE A 15 16.45 -11.40 -39.98
C PHE A 15 16.58 -12.47 -38.88
N CYS A 16 17.80 -12.69 -38.47
CA CYS A 16 18.10 -13.53 -37.31
C CYS A 16 17.24 -13.06 -36.14
N LEU A 17 16.26 -13.87 -35.80
CA LEU A 17 15.73 -13.97 -34.45
C LEU A 17 16.90 -14.31 -33.52
N VAL A 18 17.68 -13.31 -33.14
CA VAL A 18 18.46 -13.37 -31.90
C VAL A 18 17.41 -13.20 -30.78
N THR A 19 16.61 -14.24 -30.60
CA THR A 19 16.02 -14.50 -29.29
C THR A 19 17.23 -14.82 -28.41
N GLY A 20 17.81 -13.79 -27.82
CA GLY A 20 18.68 -13.99 -26.68
C GLY A 20 17.87 -14.76 -25.66
N ALA A 21 18.05 -16.08 -25.61
CA ALA A 21 17.53 -16.89 -24.53
C ALA A 21 18.09 -16.25 -23.26
N ALA A 22 17.25 -15.52 -22.53
CA ALA A 22 17.62 -15.00 -21.24
C ALA A 22 18.14 -16.21 -20.44
N ALA A 23 19.39 -16.17 -20.01
CA ALA A 23 19.96 -17.27 -19.23
C ALA A 23 19.01 -17.53 -18.06
N ALA A 24 18.69 -18.79 -17.83
CA ALA A 24 17.86 -19.18 -16.70
C ALA A 24 18.43 -18.57 -15.41
N PRO A 25 17.59 -18.01 -14.53
CA PRO A 25 18.07 -17.39 -13.31
C PRO A 25 18.88 -18.40 -12.49
N PRO A 26 19.92 -17.96 -11.76
CA PRO A 26 20.71 -18.82 -10.89
C PRO A 26 19.81 -19.63 -9.96
N LYS A 27 20.18 -20.87 -9.63
CA LYS A 27 19.37 -21.76 -8.76
C LYS A 27 19.09 -21.16 -7.38
N ASP A 28 19.96 -20.29 -6.90
CA ASP A 28 19.88 -19.54 -5.64
C ASP A 28 19.27 -18.13 -5.79
N ALA A 29 18.70 -17.82 -6.96
CA ALA A 29 17.93 -16.62 -7.20
C ALA A 29 16.43 -16.89 -7.04
N MET A 30 15.74 -15.97 -6.38
CA MET A 30 14.28 -15.94 -6.26
C MET A 30 13.72 -14.93 -7.26
N VAL A 31 12.83 -15.38 -8.12
CA VAL A 31 12.15 -14.52 -9.12
C VAL A 31 10.74 -14.18 -8.64
N VAL A 32 10.47 -12.90 -8.53
CA VAL A 32 9.17 -12.35 -8.06
C VAL A 32 8.48 -11.62 -9.19
N GLY A 33 7.31 -12.10 -9.60
CA GLY A 33 6.43 -11.42 -10.55
C GLY A 33 5.62 -10.33 -9.86
N LEU A 34 5.79 -9.06 -10.25
CA LEU A 34 5.03 -7.91 -9.77
C LEU A 34 4.06 -7.40 -10.84
N LEU A 35 3.02 -6.68 -10.41
CA LEU A 35 2.04 -6.06 -11.32
C LEU A 35 2.63 -4.90 -12.13
N ALA A 36 3.62 -4.21 -11.58
CA ALA A 36 4.30 -3.08 -12.21
C ALA A 36 5.72 -2.95 -11.68
N GLU A 37 6.55 -2.21 -12.39
CA GLU A 37 7.86 -1.78 -11.89
C GLU A 37 7.74 -0.73 -10.77
N PRO A 38 8.80 -0.50 -9.97
CA PRO A 38 8.81 0.57 -8.97
C PRO A 38 8.78 1.95 -9.64
N VAL A 39 7.98 2.85 -9.08
CA VAL A 39 7.93 4.25 -9.52
C VAL A 39 9.15 5.02 -9.01
N THR A 40 9.61 4.70 -7.81
CA THR A 40 10.75 5.33 -7.14
C THR A 40 11.40 4.37 -6.16
N MET A 41 12.71 4.53 -5.95
CA MET A 41 13.42 3.85 -4.86
C MET A 41 13.91 4.81 -3.78
N ASP A 42 13.42 6.05 -3.74
CA ASP A 42 13.71 7.00 -2.67
C ASP A 42 12.65 6.89 -1.56
N PRO A 43 13.00 6.46 -0.34
CA PRO A 43 12.05 6.16 0.74
C PRO A 43 10.99 7.24 0.98
N PRO A 44 11.32 8.55 1.13
CA PRO A 44 10.31 9.56 1.43
C PRO A 44 9.28 9.81 0.31
N GLN A 45 9.54 9.32 -0.91
CA GLN A 45 8.67 9.50 -2.07
C GLN A 45 7.76 8.29 -2.36
N ILE A 46 7.91 7.18 -1.61
CA ILE A 46 7.21 5.93 -1.88
C ILE A 46 5.75 6.02 -1.41
N THR A 47 4.83 5.89 -2.35
CA THR A 47 3.37 5.88 -2.09
C THR A 47 2.68 4.62 -2.61
N ASP A 48 3.40 3.74 -3.32
CA ASP A 48 2.86 2.54 -3.94
C ASP A 48 3.49 1.24 -3.39
N LEU A 49 2.74 0.14 -3.48
CA LEU A 49 3.17 -1.15 -2.95
C LEU A 49 4.32 -1.79 -3.74
N ASN A 50 4.43 -1.57 -5.06
CA ASN A 50 5.47 -2.21 -5.86
C ASN A 50 6.83 -1.61 -5.53
N SER A 51 6.93 -0.28 -5.42
CA SER A 51 8.12 0.41 -4.90
C SER A 51 8.45 -0.04 -3.48
N ALA A 52 7.46 -0.13 -2.58
CA ALA A 52 7.64 -0.52 -1.20
C ALA A 52 8.17 -1.96 -1.06
N ARG A 53 7.64 -2.92 -1.84
CA ARG A 53 8.07 -4.34 -1.83
C ARG A 53 9.55 -4.53 -2.17
N ILE A 54 10.11 -3.68 -3.01
CA ILE A 54 11.53 -3.72 -3.38
C ILE A 54 12.36 -2.96 -2.34
N THR A 55 11.97 -1.74 -2.03
CA THR A 55 12.78 -0.82 -1.22
C THR A 55 12.91 -1.24 0.25
N LYS A 56 11.91 -1.91 0.81
CA LYS A 56 11.99 -2.53 2.15
C LYS A 56 13.05 -3.65 2.25
N ARG A 57 13.63 -4.10 1.15
CA ARG A 57 14.79 -5.02 1.16
C ARG A 57 16.11 -4.26 1.23
N ILE A 58 16.09 -2.98 0.84
CA ILE A 58 17.27 -2.12 0.71
C ILE A 58 17.43 -1.21 1.94
N PHE A 59 16.31 -0.72 2.48
CA PHE A 59 16.27 0.27 3.55
C PHE A 59 15.60 -0.26 4.81
N GLU A 60 15.93 0.35 5.94
CA GLU A 60 15.38 0.01 7.24
C GLU A 60 15.01 1.28 8.03
N GLY A 61 14.03 1.13 8.92
CA GLY A 61 13.62 2.16 9.87
C GLY A 61 14.32 2.03 11.24
N LEU A 62 14.17 3.04 12.08
CA LEU A 62 14.56 2.96 13.50
C LEU A 62 13.82 1.83 14.21
N VAL A 63 12.54 1.69 13.89
CA VAL A 63 11.64 0.67 14.41
C VAL A 63 11.21 -0.22 13.25
N ALA A 64 11.03 -1.50 13.48
CA ALA A 64 10.56 -2.48 12.51
C ALA A 64 9.23 -3.12 12.98
N GLN A 65 8.60 -3.86 12.10
CA GLN A 65 7.45 -4.70 12.41
C GLN A 65 7.88 -6.17 12.50
N GLU A 66 7.33 -6.88 13.47
CA GLU A 66 7.52 -8.32 13.60
C GLU A 66 6.97 -9.04 12.37
N LEU A 67 7.69 -10.06 11.93
CA LEU A 67 7.28 -10.83 10.76
C LEU A 67 5.89 -11.46 10.96
N GLY A 68 4.95 -11.10 10.09
CA GLY A 68 3.58 -11.59 10.11
C GLY A 68 2.62 -10.79 11.01
N SER A 69 3.08 -9.71 11.62
CA SER A 69 2.24 -8.86 12.48
C SER A 69 2.63 -7.38 12.41
N TYR A 70 1.79 -6.51 12.96
CA TYR A 70 2.08 -5.09 13.12
C TYR A 70 2.79 -4.75 14.44
N LYS A 71 3.13 -5.75 15.26
CA LYS A 71 3.84 -5.52 16.51
C LYS A 71 5.19 -4.90 16.25
N LEU A 72 5.49 -3.81 16.96
CA LEU A 72 6.76 -3.11 16.83
C LEU A 72 7.89 -3.88 17.51
N VAL A 73 9.01 -3.95 16.81
CA VAL A 73 10.26 -4.57 17.28
C VAL A 73 11.44 -3.65 16.96
N PRO A 74 12.60 -3.83 17.63
CA PRO A 74 13.82 -3.11 17.31
C PRO A 74 14.23 -3.27 15.84
N GLY A 75 14.46 -2.13 15.18
CA GLY A 75 15.05 -2.02 13.84
C GLY A 75 16.50 -1.55 13.94
N LEU A 76 16.83 -0.42 13.31
CA LEU A 76 18.13 0.24 13.44
C LEU A 76 18.36 0.83 14.84
N ALA A 77 17.30 1.10 15.61
CA ALA A 77 17.39 1.32 17.04
C ALA A 77 17.29 -0.03 17.78
N GLN A 78 18.21 -0.31 18.72
CA GLN A 78 18.17 -1.49 19.58
C GLN A 78 17.07 -1.38 20.64
N SER A 79 16.82 -0.14 21.11
CA SER A 79 15.83 0.19 22.12
C SER A 79 15.44 1.66 22.01
N TRP A 80 14.35 2.00 22.68
CA TRP A 80 13.91 3.39 22.84
C TRP A 80 13.26 3.58 24.20
N GLU A 81 13.32 4.82 24.68
CA GLU A 81 12.67 5.27 25.90
C GLU A 81 11.76 6.44 25.56
N ILE A 82 10.61 6.51 26.22
CA ILE A 82 9.64 7.59 26.07
C ILE A 82 9.57 8.33 27.41
N SER A 83 9.71 9.65 27.39
CA SER A 83 9.55 10.48 28.59
C SER A 83 8.14 10.36 29.19
N LYS A 84 7.99 10.65 30.46
CA LYS A 84 6.70 10.53 31.18
C LYS A 84 5.60 11.38 30.59
N ASP A 85 5.94 12.50 29.99
CA ASP A 85 5.01 13.39 29.27
C ASP A 85 4.66 12.92 27.85
N GLY A 86 5.32 11.84 27.36
CA GLY A 86 5.09 11.28 26.02
C GLY A 86 5.63 12.15 24.89
N LEU A 87 6.45 13.17 25.18
CA LEU A 87 6.92 14.13 24.18
C LEU A 87 8.33 13.88 23.68
N THR A 88 9.16 13.17 24.45
CA THR A 88 10.55 12.92 24.08
C THR A 88 10.80 11.42 23.90
N TYR A 89 11.33 11.06 22.74
CA TYR A 89 11.71 9.70 22.38
C TYR A 89 13.22 9.63 22.23
N THR A 90 13.89 8.82 23.07
CA THR A 90 15.34 8.62 23.02
C THR A 90 15.64 7.24 22.46
N PHE A 91 16.31 7.18 21.32
CA PHE A 91 16.66 5.95 20.59
C PHE A 91 18.13 5.61 20.81
N LYS A 92 18.41 4.36 21.20
CA LYS A 92 19.75 3.78 21.22
C LYS A 92 19.97 3.02 19.91
N LEU A 93 20.88 3.51 19.07
CA LEU A 93 21.14 2.96 17.75
C LEU A 93 22.06 1.74 17.81
N ARG A 94 21.96 0.86 16.80
CA ARG A 94 22.86 -0.29 16.68
C ARG A 94 24.27 0.17 16.31
N PRO A 95 25.31 -0.31 17.03
CA PRO A 95 26.69 -0.08 16.63
C PRO A 95 27.07 -0.92 15.40
N ASN A 96 28.13 -0.53 14.70
CA ASN A 96 28.75 -1.28 13.59
C ASN A 96 27.83 -1.56 12.40
N VAL A 97 26.76 -0.78 12.23
CA VAL A 97 25.93 -0.81 11.02
C VAL A 97 26.57 0.09 9.96
N THR A 98 26.63 -0.40 8.73
CA THR A 98 27.13 0.37 7.58
C THR A 98 26.06 0.42 6.47
N PHE A 99 26.05 1.52 5.75
CA PHE A 99 25.30 1.61 4.51
C PHE A 99 25.96 0.74 3.42
N HIS A 100 25.23 0.46 2.34
CA HIS A 100 25.72 -0.34 1.23
C HIS A 100 26.94 0.27 0.50
N ASP A 101 27.17 1.56 0.65
CA ASP A 101 28.35 2.28 0.15
C ASP A 101 29.56 2.24 1.10
N GLY A 102 29.42 1.54 2.23
CA GLY A 102 30.47 1.40 3.25
C GLY A 102 30.52 2.54 4.26
N THR A 103 29.72 3.59 4.11
CA THR A 103 29.66 4.69 5.09
C THR A 103 28.95 4.26 6.38
N PRO A 104 29.34 4.80 7.56
CA PRO A 104 28.76 4.38 8.83
C PRO A 104 27.33 4.90 9.01
N PHE A 105 26.45 4.05 9.55
CA PHE A 105 25.16 4.46 10.08
C PHE A 105 25.35 5.01 11.51
N ASN A 106 24.78 6.18 11.78
CA ASN A 106 24.82 6.84 13.07
C ASN A 106 23.64 7.82 13.24
N ALA A 107 23.57 8.49 14.39
CA ALA A 107 22.51 9.45 14.71
C ALA A 107 22.47 10.65 13.75
N GLU A 108 23.64 11.11 13.26
CA GLU A 108 23.71 12.18 12.26
C GLU A 108 23.06 11.78 10.93
N ALA A 109 23.23 10.52 10.49
CA ALA A 109 22.58 10.02 9.28
C ALA A 109 21.06 10.01 9.42
N VAL A 110 20.54 9.63 10.59
CA VAL A 110 19.09 9.68 10.85
C VAL A 110 18.58 11.11 10.86
N ARG A 111 19.28 12.01 11.57
CA ARG A 111 18.94 13.44 11.60
C ARG A 111 18.90 14.02 10.19
N PHE A 112 19.90 13.75 9.38
CA PHE A 112 19.97 14.19 7.99
C PHE A 112 18.75 13.74 7.16
N CYS A 113 18.33 12.47 7.28
CA CYS A 113 17.17 11.94 6.57
C CYS A 113 15.86 12.64 6.96
N PHE A 114 15.70 13.00 8.23
CA PHE A 114 14.53 13.71 8.72
C PHE A 114 14.57 15.19 8.33
N GLU A 115 15.71 15.86 8.48
CA GLU A 115 15.91 17.26 8.09
C GLU A 115 15.68 17.49 6.58
N ARG A 116 16.05 16.52 5.73
CA ARG A 116 15.73 16.59 4.29
C ARG A 116 14.25 16.78 4.03
N GLN A 117 13.38 16.20 4.85
CA GLN A 117 11.93 16.24 4.68
C GLN A 117 11.29 17.41 5.44
N LEU A 118 11.87 17.83 6.56
CA LEU A 118 11.29 18.83 7.47
C LEU A 118 11.76 20.25 7.20
N ASN A 119 12.97 20.43 6.68
CA ASN A 119 13.60 21.72 6.53
C ASN A 119 13.63 22.15 5.05
N ASP A 120 12.70 23.02 4.66
CA ASP A 120 12.59 23.57 3.30
C ASP A 120 13.81 24.42 2.87
N LYS A 121 14.64 24.85 3.83
CA LYS A 121 15.91 25.55 3.58
C LYS A 121 17.09 24.59 3.35
N SER A 122 16.90 23.30 3.58
CA SER A 122 17.91 22.29 3.29
C SER A 122 18.21 22.26 1.78
N PRO A 123 19.48 22.23 1.33
CA PRO A 123 19.83 22.11 -0.08
C PRO A 123 19.31 20.79 -0.70
N TYR A 124 18.95 19.83 0.14
CA TYR A 124 18.44 18.51 -0.27
C TYR A 124 16.91 18.42 -0.28
N TYR A 125 16.18 19.41 0.27
CA TYR A 125 14.72 19.41 0.31
C TYR A 125 14.10 19.29 -1.10
N ALA A 126 14.63 20.05 -2.06
CA ALA A 126 14.15 20.06 -3.45
C ALA A 126 14.52 18.79 -4.25
N THR A 127 15.17 17.79 -3.63
CA THR A 127 15.51 16.52 -4.29
C THR A 127 14.36 15.52 -4.33
N GLY A 128 13.24 15.80 -3.67
CA GLY A 128 12.08 14.91 -3.66
C GLY A 128 10.77 15.61 -3.32
N THR A 129 9.70 14.81 -3.30
CA THR A 129 8.39 15.15 -2.76
C THR A 129 8.12 14.30 -1.53
N TYR A 130 7.37 14.81 -0.55
CA TYR A 130 7.22 14.18 0.75
C TYR A 130 5.74 14.07 1.15
N PRO A 131 4.97 13.16 0.55
CA PRO A 131 3.50 13.06 0.74
C PRO A 131 3.08 12.85 2.19
N TYR A 132 3.92 12.14 2.96
CA TYR A 132 3.62 11.76 4.34
C TYR A 132 4.22 12.69 5.41
N VAL A 133 5.11 13.63 5.03
CA VAL A 133 5.87 14.43 6.00
C VAL A 133 4.96 15.21 6.96
N LYS A 134 3.92 15.86 6.44
CA LYS A 134 2.99 16.64 7.27
C LYS A 134 2.25 15.77 8.28
N SER A 135 1.91 14.53 7.90
CA SER A 135 1.14 13.62 8.75
C SER A 135 2.00 12.90 9.78
N PHE A 136 3.20 12.47 9.39
CA PHE A 136 4.06 11.63 10.21
C PHE A 136 5.10 12.43 11.00
N LEU A 137 5.70 13.43 10.36
CA LEU A 137 6.79 14.22 10.93
C LEU A 137 6.38 15.64 11.36
N GLY A 138 5.21 16.13 10.91
CA GLY A 138 4.77 17.51 11.17
C GLY A 138 4.63 17.87 12.66
N ASN A 139 4.52 16.86 13.54
CA ASN A 139 4.50 17.03 14.99
C ASN A 139 5.89 17.02 15.64
N ILE A 140 6.97 16.79 14.88
CA ILE A 140 8.33 16.86 15.40
C ILE A 140 8.70 18.32 15.68
N ALA A 141 9.19 18.58 16.89
CA ALA A 141 9.75 19.86 17.33
C ALA A 141 11.24 19.93 17.02
N SER A 142 12.00 18.86 17.37
CA SER A 142 13.44 18.77 17.10
C SER A 142 13.88 17.31 16.93
N VAL A 143 15.00 17.14 16.22
CA VAL A 143 15.74 15.89 16.10
C VAL A 143 17.18 16.19 16.55
N GLU A 144 17.57 15.67 17.70
CA GLU A 144 18.84 16.01 18.36
C GLU A 144 19.76 14.80 18.41
N VAL A 145 21.00 15.00 18.03
CA VAL A 145 22.07 14.01 18.19
C VAL A 145 22.70 14.21 19.55
N VAL A 146 22.49 13.26 20.46
CA VAL A 146 23.08 13.29 21.82
C VAL A 146 24.52 12.79 21.78
N ASP A 147 24.72 11.68 21.06
CA ASP A 147 26.02 11.09 20.76
C ASP A 147 25.90 10.28 19.45
N PRO A 148 26.98 9.73 18.89
CA PRO A 148 26.91 9.01 17.60
C PRO A 148 25.91 7.86 17.54
N LEU A 149 25.54 7.26 18.68
CA LEU A 149 24.62 6.14 18.78
C LEU A 149 23.35 6.47 19.58
N THR A 150 23.13 7.74 19.93
CA THR A 150 21.94 8.17 20.66
C THR A 150 21.26 9.35 19.96
N LEU A 151 20.04 9.12 19.52
CA LEU A 151 19.18 10.13 18.90
C LEU A 151 18.02 10.45 19.83
N GLN A 152 17.68 11.73 19.94
CA GLN A 152 16.49 12.18 20.65
C GLN A 152 15.56 12.91 19.69
N ILE A 153 14.28 12.51 19.67
CA ILE A 153 13.22 13.17 18.90
C ILE A 153 12.23 13.77 19.89
N LYS A 154 11.99 15.09 19.80
CA LYS A 154 10.99 15.80 20.59
C LYS A 154 9.77 16.12 19.74
N LEU A 155 8.59 15.89 20.29
CA LEU A 155 7.31 16.18 19.66
C LEU A 155 6.74 17.49 20.22
N LYS A 156 5.96 18.22 19.42
CA LYS A 156 5.19 19.42 19.80
C LYS A 156 4.01 19.09 20.71
N ALA A 157 3.40 17.93 20.50
CA ALA A 157 2.28 17.38 21.26
C ALA A 157 2.36 15.85 21.23
N GLN A 158 1.69 15.18 22.16
CA GLN A 158 1.60 13.71 22.15
C GLN A 158 1.03 13.22 20.82
N LEU A 159 1.61 12.12 20.28
CA LEU A 159 1.20 11.48 19.05
C LEU A 159 1.30 9.96 19.22
N ALA A 160 0.18 9.34 19.59
CA ALA A 160 0.15 7.91 19.89
C ALA A 160 0.69 7.00 18.76
N PRO A 161 0.39 7.25 17.46
CA PRO A 161 0.92 6.43 16.38
C PRO A 161 2.39 6.72 16.01
N PHE A 162 3.12 7.57 16.75
CA PHE A 162 4.45 8.04 16.32
C PHE A 162 5.45 6.89 16.08
N LEU A 163 5.53 5.91 16.97
CA LEU A 163 6.42 4.75 16.77
C LEU A 163 5.99 3.90 15.57
N GLN A 164 4.68 3.76 15.31
CA GLN A 164 4.18 3.07 14.13
C GLN A 164 4.57 3.81 12.84
N TYR A 165 4.56 5.15 12.86
CA TYR A 165 5.03 5.94 11.73
C TYR A 165 6.52 5.71 11.44
N LEU A 166 7.36 5.54 12.46
CA LEU A 166 8.79 5.25 12.27
C LEU A 166 9.06 3.89 11.62
N ALA A 167 8.08 2.98 11.62
CA ALA A 167 8.13 1.71 10.89
C ALA A 167 7.61 1.81 9.45
N HIS A 168 7.13 2.98 9.02
CA HIS A 168 6.66 3.20 7.65
C HIS A 168 7.84 3.44 6.70
N GLN A 169 7.80 2.84 5.50
CA GLN A 169 8.89 2.91 4.53
C GLN A 169 9.33 4.33 4.16
N SER A 170 8.43 5.32 4.20
CA SER A 170 8.80 6.73 3.91
C SER A 170 9.76 7.36 4.92
N LEU A 171 9.93 6.75 6.09
CA LEU A 171 10.83 7.20 7.15
C LEU A 171 12.07 6.31 7.31
N PHE A 172 12.31 5.42 6.36
CA PHE A 172 13.50 4.58 6.37
C PHE A 172 14.76 5.40 6.08
N VAL A 173 15.86 4.96 6.67
CA VAL A 173 17.14 5.68 6.63
C VAL A 173 17.93 5.28 5.39
N TYR A 174 18.50 6.27 4.72
CA TYR A 174 19.34 6.12 3.53
C TYR A 174 20.68 6.83 3.73
N SER A 175 21.69 6.48 2.91
CA SER A 175 23.02 7.08 2.98
C SER A 175 22.97 8.57 2.67
N PRO A 176 23.41 9.45 3.61
CA PRO A 176 23.60 10.86 3.34
C PRO A 176 24.60 11.11 2.21
N GLU A 177 25.68 10.34 2.14
CA GLU A 177 26.71 10.50 1.12
C GLU A 177 26.21 10.13 -0.28
N ALA A 178 25.35 9.11 -0.38
CA ALA A 178 24.70 8.78 -1.63
C ALA A 178 23.79 9.93 -2.12
N LEU A 179 22.98 10.51 -1.22
CA LEU A 179 22.13 11.64 -1.57
C LEU A 179 22.94 12.89 -1.96
N LYS A 180 24.01 13.21 -1.23
CA LYS A 180 24.93 14.31 -1.57
C LYS A 180 25.53 14.14 -2.95
N LYS A 181 25.91 12.89 -3.29
CA LYS A 181 26.55 12.55 -4.57
C LYS A 181 25.58 12.61 -5.75
N TRP A 182 24.34 12.12 -5.59
CA TRP A 182 23.43 11.89 -6.71
C TRP A 182 22.21 12.82 -6.72
N GLY A 183 21.93 13.54 -5.63
CA GLY A 183 20.80 14.46 -5.57
C GLY A 183 19.48 13.79 -5.96
N LYS A 184 18.79 14.31 -6.98
CA LYS A 184 17.53 13.75 -7.49
C LYS A 184 17.65 12.35 -8.08
N ASP A 185 18.82 11.97 -8.57
CA ASP A 185 19.05 10.65 -9.18
C ASP A 185 19.10 9.51 -8.14
N ILE A 186 19.03 9.84 -6.84
CA ILE A 186 18.90 8.85 -5.74
C ILE A 186 17.70 7.92 -5.95
N VAL A 187 16.64 8.37 -6.64
CA VAL A 187 15.45 7.58 -6.98
C VAL A 187 15.76 6.30 -7.74
N LYS A 188 16.90 6.25 -8.45
CA LYS A 188 17.38 5.08 -9.21
C LYS A 188 18.65 4.45 -8.61
N ARG A 189 19.18 5.00 -7.53
CA ARG A 189 20.46 4.60 -6.91
C ARG A 189 20.31 4.44 -5.40
N PRO A 190 19.44 3.54 -4.94
CA PRO A 190 19.13 3.36 -3.53
C PRO A 190 20.35 2.84 -2.78
N VAL A 191 20.69 3.46 -1.67
CA VAL A 191 21.76 3.04 -0.76
C VAL A 191 21.23 3.07 0.66
N GLY A 192 20.93 1.89 1.20
CA GLY A 192 20.41 1.67 2.54
C GLY A 192 21.34 0.83 3.40
N THR A 193 20.79 0.30 4.49
CA THR A 193 21.46 -0.61 5.44
C THR A 193 20.97 -2.04 5.34
N GLY A 194 19.97 -2.29 4.51
CA GLY A 194 19.16 -3.49 4.50
C GLY A 194 19.87 -4.77 4.04
N PRO A 195 19.13 -5.90 4.08
CA PRO A 195 19.66 -7.23 3.76
C PRO A 195 20.01 -7.45 2.30
N PHE A 196 19.52 -6.60 1.40
CA PHE A 196 19.84 -6.64 -0.03
C PHE A 196 20.28 -5.29 -0.55
N LYS A 197 21.09 -5.28 -1.61
CA LYS A 197 21.60 -4.12 -2.34
C LYS A 197 21.07 -4.13 -3.77
N LEU A 198 20.83 -2.96 -4.35
CA LEU A 198 20.56 -2.87 -5.78
C LEU A 198 21.80 -3.26 -6.58
N ASP A 199 21.64 -4.21 -7.48
CA ASP A 199 22.64 -4.63 -8.48
C ASP A 199 22.32 -4.01 -9.85
N ALA A 200 21.08 -4.19 -10.33
CA ALA A 200 20.64 -3.65 -11.59
C ALA A 200 19.16 -3.22 -11.55
N TRP A 201 18.85 -2.17 -12.28
CA TRP A 201 17.48 -1.80 -12.63
C TRP A 201 17.42 -1.54 -14.13
N GLU A 202 16.78 -2.45 -14.84
CA GLU A 202 16.48 -2.37 -16.26
C GLU A 202 14.99 -1.99 -16.40
N PRO A 203 14.67 -0.71 -16.67
CA PRO A 203 13.27 -0.24 -16.70
C PRO A 203 12.39 -1.05 -17.65
N GLY A 204 11.20 -1.46 -17.17
CA GLY A 204 10.26 -2.31 -17.89
C GLY A 204 10.68 -3.78 -18.01
N VAL A 205 11.88 -4.17 -17.57
CA VAL A 205 12.42 -5.53 -17.70
C VAL A 205 12.55 -6.20 -16.35
N LYS A 206 13.39 -5.66 -15.45
CA LYS A 206 13.63 -6.25 -14.13
C LYS A 206 14.35 -5.31 -13.17
N VAL A 207 14.21 -5.60 -11.88
CA VAL A 207 15.07 -5.10 -10.81
C VAL A 207 15.80 -6.28 -10.18
N VAL A 208 17.11 -6.21 -10.06
CA VAL A 208 17.95 -7.25 -9.45
C VAL A 208 18.52 -6.71 -8.15
N LEU A 209 18.22 -7.40 -7.06
CA LEU A 209 18.84 -7.17 -5.77
C LEU A 209 19.79 -8.32 -5.46
N VAL A 210 20.98 -8.01 -4.95
CA VAL A 210 21.94 -8.98 -4.46
C VAL A 210 22.03 -8.94 -2.94
N ARG A 211 22.33 -10.07 -2.33
CA ARG A 211 22.47 -10.21 -0.89
C ARG A 211 23.56 -9.28 -0.34
N ASN A 212 23.28 -8.67 0.78
CA ASN A 212 24.29 -7.96 1.59
C ASN A 212 24.93 -8.95 2.57
N ASP A 213 26.11 -9.47 2.23
CA ASP A 213 26.83 -10.43 3.09
C ASP A 213 27.27 -9.81 4.43
N GLY A 214 27.43 -8.47 4.49
CA GLY A 214 27.74 -7.73 5.72
C GLY A 214 26.50 -7.24 6.47
N TYR A 215 25.32 -7.78 6.19
CA TYR A 215 24.10 -7.32 6.87
C TYR A 215 24.17 -7.61 8.38
N TRP A 216 23.92 -6.58 9.19
CA TRP A 216 24.00 -6.64 10.65
C TRP A 216 23.07 -7.70 11.29
N GLY A 217 21.93 -7.98 10.64
CA GLY A 217 20.96 -9.00 11.07
C GLY A 217 21.26 -10.42 10.59
N GLY A 218 22.43 -10.64 9.96
CA GLY A 218 22.81 -11.89 9.32
C GLY A 218 22.41 -11.98 7.85
N ALA A 219 23.31 -12.46 7.00
CA ALA A 219 23.10 -12.53 5.56
C ALA A 219 21.87 -13.38 5.20
N PRO A 220 20.96 -12.91 4.32
CA PRO A 220 19.87 -13.74 3.80
C PRO A 220 20.38 -15.01 3.13
N LYS A 221 19.56 -16.08 3.13
CA LYS A 221 19.92 -17.33 2.45
C LYS A 221 19.80 -17.24 0.93
N VAL A 222 18.81 -16.47 0.43
CA VAL A 222 18.65 -16.16 -0.98
C VAL A 222 19.76 -15.21 -1.42
N ARG A 223 20.48 -15.54 -2.50
CA ARG A 223 21.59 -14.71 -3.00
C ARG A 223 21.13 -13.55 -3.86
N GLN A 224 20.09 -13.77 -4.65
CA GLN A 224 19.49 -12.74 -5.50
C GLN A 224 17.98 -12.76 -5.37
N ALA A 225 17.37 -11.57 -5.38
CA ALA A 225 15.94 -11.38 -5.59
C ALA A 225 15.74 -10.59 -6.89
N ILE A 226 15.08 -11.21 -7.85
CA ILE A 226 14.83 -10.64 -9.18
C ILE A 226 13.35 -10.31 -9.26
N TYR A 227 13.02 -9.04 -9.42
CA TYR A 227 11.64 -8.56 -9.56
C TYR A 227 11.36 -8.26 -11.02
N VAL A 228 10.36 -8.95 -11.58
CA VAL A 228 9.95 -8.82 -12.99
C VAL A 228 8.56 -8.22 -13.05
N PRO A 229 8.34 -7.08 -13.73
CA PRO A 229 7.02 -6.54 -13.95
C PRO A 229 6.28 -7.40 -14.99
N ILE A 230 5.19 -8.04 -14.58
CA ILE A 230 4.30 -8.83 -15.44
C ILE A 230 2.90 -8.24 -15.26
N ILE A 231 2.52 -7.32 -16.12
CA ILE A 231 1.31 -6.50 -15.95
C ILE A 231 0.04 -7.35 -16.06
N GLU A 232 0.02 -8.27 -17.06
CA GLU A 232 -1.16 -9.09 -17.34
C GLU A 232 -1.32 -10.24 -16.34
N ALA A 233 -2.49 -10.34 -15.69
CA ALA A 233 -2.76 -11.36 -14.67
C ALA A 233 -2.66 -12.80 -15.21
N GLN A 234 -3.09 -13.04 -16.46
CA GLN A 234 -2.96 -14.35 -17.09
C GLN A 234 -1.50 -14.71 -17.39
N ALA A 235 -0.66 -13.73 -17.75
CA ALA A 235 0.79 -13.95 -17.91
C ALA A 235 1.45 -14.30 -16.58
N ARG A 236 1.09 -13.63 -15.46
CA ARG A 236 1.57 -14.01 -14.12
C ARG A 236 1.15 -15.43 -13.74
N LEU A 237 -0.11 -15.80 -14.04
CA LEU A 237 -0.61 -17.16 -13.83
C LEU A 237 0.20 -18.20 -14.62
N ALA A 238 0.48 -17.92 -15.89
CA ALA A 238 1.29 -18.81 -16.72
C ALA A 238 2.72 -18.93 -16.17
N ALA A 239 3.37 -17.81 -15.84
CA ALA A 239 4.74 -17.76 -15.34
C ALA A 239 4.93 -18.52 -14.01
N ILE A 240 3.98 -18.46 -13.07
CA ILE A 240 4.07 -19.23 -11.82
C ILE A 240 3.85 -20.71 -12.05
N LYS A 241 2.96 -21.12 -12.96
CA LYS A 241 2.73 -22.53 -13.32
C LYS A 241 3.94 -23.15 -14.01
N THR A 242 4.57 -22.45 -14.93
CA THR A 242 5.77 -22.91 -15.65
C THR A 242 7.03 -22.91 -14.79
N GLY A 243 7.06 -22.13 -13.71
CA GLY A 243 8.24 -21.94 -12.86
C GLY A 243 9.22 -20.88 -13.38
N GLU A 244 8.79 -20.03 -14.29
CA GLU A 244 9.52 -18.83 -14.71
C GLU A 244 9.67 -17.83 -13.56
N ILE A 245 8.65 -17.74 -12.68
CA ILE A 245 8.69 -16.99 -11.44
C ILE A 245 8.44 -17.91 -10.24
N ASP A 246 8.95 -17.51 -9.08
CA ASP A 246 8.86 -18.26 -7.83
C ASP A 246 7.76 -17.79 -6.91
N LEU A 247 7.39 -16.51 -7.02
CA LEU A 247 6.37 -15.89 -6.20
C LEU A 247 5.64 -14.82 -7.02
N THR A 248 4.31 -14.75 -6.85
CA THR A 248 3.49 -13.68 -7.40
C THR A 248 2.23 -13.44 -6.55
N MET A 249 1.48 -12.43 -6.92
CA MET A 249 0.18 -12.06 -6.34
C MET A 249 -0.77 -11.60 -7.46
N ASP A 250 -2.02 -11.37 -7.09
CA ASP A 250 -3.02 -10.77 -7.98
C ASP A 250 -3.17 -11.52 -9.33
N VAL A 251 -3.21 -12.86 -9.24
CA VAL A 251 -3.64 -13.72 -10.37
C VAL A 251 -5.17 -13.69 -10.50
N PRO A 252 -5.75 -14.08 -11.65
CA PRO A 252 -7.19 -14.14 -11.80
C PRO A 252 -7.83 -14.97 -10.69
N PRO A 253 -8.84 -14.46 -9.95
CA PRO A 253 -9.45 -15.18 -8.83
C PRO A 253 -10.01 -16.56 -9.22
N ASP A 254 -10.55 -16.70 -10.43
CA ASP A 254 -11.07 -17.98 -10.97
C ASP A 254 -10.00 -19.08 -11.06
N SER A 255 -8.70 -18.71 -11.11
CA SER A 255 -7.60 -19.68 -11.20
C SER A 255 -7.17 -20.29 -9.86
N LEU A 256 -7.63 -19.72 -8.73
CA LEU A 256 -7.14 -20.09 -7.40
C LEU A 256 -7.46 -21.53 -7.03
N ASP A 257 -8.64 -22.05 -7.41
CA ASP A 257 -9.03 -23.43 -7.11
C ASP A 257 -8.13 -24.46 -7.85
N ASP A 258 -7.72 -24.14 -9.06
CA ASP A 258 -6.77 -24.98 -9.81
C ASP A 258 -5.36 -24.87 -9.25
N LEU A 259 -4.93 -23.65 -8.86
CA LEU A 259 -3.63 -23.46 -8.20
C LEU A 259 -3.52 -24.19 -6.86
N ARG A 260 -4.61 -24.27 -6.08
CA ARG A 260 -4.64 -25.05 -4.81
C ARG A 260 -4.45 -26.55 -5.03
N LYS A 261 -4.81 -27.06 -6.22
CA LYS A 261 -4.62 -28.47 -6.62
C LYS A 261 -3.25 -28.74 -7.22
N ASP A 262 -2.50 -27.71 -7.66
CA ASP A 262 -1.18 -27.88 -8.26
C ASP A 262 -0.16 -28.32 -7.19
N PRO A 263 0.48 -29.50 -7.36
CA PRO A 263 1.44 -30.01 -6.39
C PRO A 263 2.71 -29.15 -6.27
N ASN A 264 2.98 -28.25 -7.21
CA ASN A 264 4.23 -27.47 -7.29
C ASN A 264 4.10 -26.07 -6.68
N VAL A 265 2.88 -25.62 -6.35
CA VAL A 265 2.64 -24.27 -5.81
C VAL A 265 1.97 -24.32 -4.45
N VAL A 266 2.04 -23.23 -3.74
CA VAL A 266 1.30 -22.94 -2.49
C VAL A 266 0.50 -21.69 -2.72
N VAL A 267 -0.79 -21.72 -2.42
CA VAL A 267 -1.66 -20.56 -2.33
C VAL A 267 -1.78 -20.21 -0.85
N ALA A 268 -1.12 -19.13 -0.44
CA ALA A 268 -1.15 -18.66 0.94
C ALA A 268 -2.11 -17.48 1.07
N GLU A 269 -2.99 -17.53 2.05
CA GLU A 269 -4.01 -16.51 2.28
C GLU A 269 -4.01 -16.04 3.74
N SER A 270 -4.23 -14.73 3.94
CA SER A 270 -4.48 -14.16 5.25
C SER A 270 -5.39 -12.94 5.14
N ASN A 271 -6.09 -12.61 6.22
CA ASN A 271 -6.77 -11.31 6.29
C ASN A 271 -5.74 -10.19 6.24
N SER A 272 -6.13 -9.06 5.69
CA SER A 272 -5.28 -7.88 5.57
C SER A 272 -5.93 -6.65 6.19
N SER A 273 -5.16 -5.58 6.31
CA SER A 273 -5.65 -4.27 6.74
C SER A 273 -6.34 -3.48 5.61
N ALA A 274 -6.36 -4.02 4.40
CA ALA A 274 -6.95 -3.36 3.24
C ALA A 274 -8.43 -3.08 3.42
N ALA A 275 -8.87 -1.96 2.86
CA ALA A 275 -10.29 -1.66 2.67
C ALA A 275 -10.50 -1.22 1.23
N TRP A 276 -11.53 -1.78 0.59
CA TRP A 276 -12.01 -1.32 -0.69
C TRP A 276 -13.39 -0.68 -0.55
N TYR A 277 -13.50 0.51 -1.09
CA TYR A 277 -14.67 1.35 -0.90
C TYR A 277 -14.93 2.25 -2.11
N ILE A 278 -16.17 2.74 -2.23
CA ILE A 278 -16.50 3.83 -3.14
C ILE A 278 -16.63 5.10 -2.31
N ALA A 279 -15.70 6.03 -2.48
CA ALA A 279 -15.80 7.35 -1.86
C ALA A 279 -16.96 8.14 -2.47
N LEU A 280 -17.80 8.74 -1.63
CA LEU A 280 -18.94 9.54 -2.01
C LEU A 280 -18.65 11.01 -1.68
N ASN A 281 -18.76 11.90 -2.67
CA ASN A 281 -18.56 13.33 -2.46
C ASN A 281 -19.69 13.92 -1.61
N THR A 282 -19.44 14.12 -0.33
CA THR A 282 -20.45 14.62 0.61
C THR A 282 -20.84 16.10 0.39
N ARG A 283 -20.10 16.81 -0.47
CA ARG A 283 -20.45 18.19 -0.90
C ARG A 283 -21.35 18.20 -2.14
N HIS A 284 -21.48 17.07 -2.85
CA HIS A 284 -22.36 16.98 -4.01
C HIS A 284 -23.84 17.22 -3.59
N PRO A 285 -24.64 18.00 -4.34
CA PRO A 285 -26.01 18.38 -3.95
C PRO A 285 -26.93 17.22 -3.58
N ILE A 286 -26.77 16.06 -4.22
CA ILE A 286 -27.55 14.83 -3.96
C ILE A 286 -26.91 14.04 -2.81
N LEU A 287 -25.59 13.84 -2.87
CA LEU A 287 -24.86 12.98 -1.93
C LEU A 287 -24.63 13.63 -0.56
N LYS A 288 -24.92 14.91 -0.37
CA LYS A 288 -24.90 15.57 0.96
C LYS A 288 -25.93 14.96 1.92
N ASP A 289 -27.05 14.43 1.41
CA ASP A 289 -28.06 13.76 2.22
C ASP A 289 -27.59 12.35 2.59
N LYS A 290 -27.44 12.07 3.90
CA LYS A 290 -26.98 10.77 4.37
C LYS A 290 -27.94 9.63 3.99
N ARG A 291 -29.23 9.90 3.85
CA ARG A 291 -30.23 8.89 3.45
C ARG A 291 -29.94 8.36 2.06
N VAL A 292 -29.48 9.23 1.14
CA VAL A 292 -29.04 8.84 -0.19
C VAL A 292 -27.83 7.92 -0.09
N ARG A 293 -26.80 8.32 0.67
CA ARG A 293 -25.57 7.51 0.83
C ARG A 293 -25.83 6.15 1.47
N GLN A 294 -26.74 6.10 2.47
CA GLN A 294 -27.21 4.85 3.07
C GLN A 294 -27.94 3.98 2.05
N ALA A 295 -28.83 4.58 1.22
CA ALA A 295 -29.52 3.87 0.16
C ALA A 295 -28.56 3.21 -0.83
N LEU A 296 -27.49 3.92 -1.26
CA LEU A 296 -26.45 3.36 -2.13
C LEU A 296 -25.76 2.15 -1.48
N ASN A 297 -25.53 2.19 -0.15
CA ASN A 297 -24.96 1.06 0.59
C ASN A 297 -25.89 -0.17 0.63
N TYR A 298 -27.21 0.03 0.79
CA TYR A 298 -28.21 -1.06 0.75
C TYR A 298 -28.42 -1.63 -0.67
N ALA A 299 -28.21 -0.79 -1.71
CA ALA A 299 -28.42 -1.19 -3.10
C ALA A 299 -27.31 -2.08 -3.66
N VAL A 300 -26.12 -2.15 -3.05
CA VAL A 300 -24.98 -2.93 -3.55
C VAL A 300 -24.95 -4.32 -2.90
N ASN A 301 -25.00 -5.36 -3.73
CA ASN A 301 -24.91 -6.76 -3.31
C ASN A 301 -23.44 -7.19 -3.12
N LYS A 302 -22.89 -6.85 -1.95
CA LYS A 302 -21.48 -7.10 -1.60
C LYS A 302 -21.16 -8.59 -1.50
N ASP A 303 -22.12 -9.40 -0.99
CA ASP A 303 -21.93 -10.86 -0.87
C ASP A 303 -21.79 -11.50 -2.26
N ALA A 304 -22.59 -11.07 -3.24
CA ALA A 304 -22.48 -11.54 -4.62
C ALA A 304 -21.13 -11.11 -5.25
N ILE A 305 -20.71 -9.87 -5.03
CA ILE A 305 -19.41 -9.39 -5.52
C ILE A 305 -18.27 -10.29 -4.98
N ILE A 306 -18.23 -10.54 -3.67
CA ILE A 306 -17.19 -11.37 -3.05
C ILE A 306 -17.23 -12.81 -3.56
N ARG A 307 -18.43 -13.40 -3.69
CA ARG A 307 -18.58 -14.77 -4.17
C ARG A 307 -18.25 -14.91 -5.66
N ASP A 308 -18.79 -14.03 -6.50
CA ASP A 308 -18.86 -14.25 -7.94
C ASP A 308 -17.70 -13.57 -8.68
N ILE A 309 -17.20 -12.42 -8.21
CA ILE A 309 -16.07 -11.69 -8.80
C ILE A 309 -14.77 -12.01 -8.07
N LEU A 310 -14.75 -11.84 -6.74
CA LEU A 310 -13.53 -11.98 -5.94
C LEU A 310 -13.27 -13.43 -5.49
N LYS A 311 -14.18 -14.39 -5.76
CA LYS A 311 -14.03 -15.83 -5.43
C LYS A 311 -13.54 -16.08 -4.00
N GLY A 312 -14.04 -15.29 -3.05
CA GLY A 312 -13.71 -15.42 -1.62
C GLY A 312 -12.36 -14.83 -1.19
N THR A 313 -11.66 -14.07 -2.07
CA THR A 313 -10.42 -13.37 -1.74
C THR A 313 -10.63 -12.08 -0.94
N ALA A 314 -11.83 -11.86 -0.44
CA ALA A 314 -12.18 -10.75 0.44
C ALA A 314 -13.24 -11.16 1.45
N ILE A 315 -13.49 -10.30 2.45
CA ILE A 315 -14.62 -10.37 3.37
C ILE A 315 -15.45 -9.09 3.24
N VAL A 316 -16.77 -9.19 3.46
CA VAL A 316 -17.66 -8.01 3.40
C VAL A 316 -17.20 -6.95 4.40
N SER A 317 -16.98 -5.73 3.92
CA SER A 317 -16.67 -4.60 4.79
C SER A 317 -17.92 -4.14 5.55
N ARG A 318 -17.78 -3.96 6.86
CA ARG A 318 -18.81 -3.38 7.72
C ARG A 318 -18.46 -1.96 8.16
N GLY A 319 -17.29 -1.46 7.80
CA GLY A 319 -16.80 -0.15 8.17
C GLY A 319 -15.37 0.07 7.71
N PRO A 320 -14.72 1.16 8.12
CA PRO A 320 -13.40 1.51 7.60
C PRO A 320 -12.27 0.58 8.06
N LEU A 321 -12.39 -0.10 9.20
CA LEU A 321 -11.34 -0.98 9.74
C LEU A 321 -11.67 -2.45 9.57
N SER A 322 -10.71 -3.22 9.05
CA SER A 322 -10.81 -4.67 8.98
C SER A 322 -10.60 -5.33 10.36
N PRO A 323 -11.02 -6.59 10.57
CA PRO A 323 -10.78 -7.31 11.82
C PRO A 323 -9.30 -7.44 12.24
N VAL A 324 -8.37 -7.26 11.32
CA VAL A 324 -6.90 -7.28 11.60
C VAL A 324 -6.48 -6.20 12.59
N TYR A 325 -7.24 -5.12 12.71
CA TYR A 325 -6.99 -4.07 13.70
C TYR A 325 -7.33 -4.48 15.15
N GLY A 326 -7.78 -5.71 15.36
CA GLY A 326 -7.99 -6.28 16.69
C GLY A 326 -8.94 -5.44 17.55
N PRO A 327 -8.50 -4.94 18.73
CA PRO A 327 -9.38 -4.23 19.66
C PRO A 327 -9.98 -2.94 19.07
N TYR A 328 -9.36 -2.36 18.06
CA TYR A 328 -9.87 -1.15 17.40
C TYR A 328 -11.02 -1.40 16.44
N HIS A 329 -11.18 -2.63 15.92
CA HIS A 329 -12.31 -2.99 15.06
C HIS A 329 -13.62 -2.97 15.83
N GLU A 330 -14.69 -2.41 15.25
CA GLU A 330 -16.01 -2.31 15.87
C GLU A 330 -17.03 -3.17 15.11
N GLU A 331 -17.44 -4.28 15.71
CA GLU A 331 -18.37 -5.22 15.10
C GLU A 331 -19.85 -4.79 15.20
N SER A 332 -20.19 -3.91 16.14
CA SER A 332 -21.55 -3.47 16.41
C SER A 332 -22.02 -2.31 15.53
N VAL A 333 -21.24 -1.96 14.48
CA VAL A 333 -21.64 -0.92 13.51
C VAL A 333 -22.92 -1.31 12.77
N GLN A 334 -23.63 -0.30 12.26
CA GLN A 334 -24.78 -0.52 11.39
C GLN A 334 -24.39 -1.42 10.21
N LYS A 335 -25.18 -2.44 9.94
CA LYS A 335 -25.00 -3.31 8.78
C LYS A 335 -25.83 -2.76 7.61
N TYR A 336 -25.26 -2.84 6.42
CA TYR A 336 -25.93 -2.55 5.15
C TYR A 336 -26.06 -3.84 4.34
N PRO A 337 -26.98 -4.78 4.72
CA PRO A 337 -27.27 -5.94 3.89
C PRO A 337 -27.88 -5.48 2.55
N TYR A 338 -27.78 -6.30 1.52
CA TYR A 338 -28.45 -6.03 0.25
C TYR A 338 -29.96 -5.99 0.45
N ASP A 339 -30.59 -4.82 0.29
CA ASP A 339 -32.01 -4.58 0.52
C ASP A 339 -32.51 -3.46 -0.40
N LEU A 340 -33.07 -3.85 -1.53
CA LEU A 340 -33.55 -2.91 -2.55
C LEU A 340 -34.78 -2.12 -2.08
N GLU A 341 -35.65 -2.73 -1.29
CA GLU A 341 -36.85 -2.04 -0.79
C GLU A 341 -36.48 -0.96 0.22
N LYS A 342 -35.53 -1.26 1.11
CA LYS A 342 -34.97 -0.25 2.02
C LYS A 342 -34.26 0.88 1.26
N ALA A 343 -33.49 0.54 0.25
CA ALA A 343 -32.80 1.52 -0.60
C ALA A 343 -33.80 2.46 -1.30
N LYS A 344 -34.84 1.92 -1.95
CA LYS A 344 -35.90 2.70 -2.61
C LYS A 344 -36.66 3.58 -1.62
N ALA A 345 -36.99 3.06 -0.44
CA ALA A 345 -37.67 3.83 0.60
C ALA A 345 -36.83 5.05 1.03
N LEU A 346 -35.53 4.86 1.31
CA LEU A 346 -34.62 5.95 1.68
C LEU A 346 -34.47 6.99 0.56
N LEU A 347 -34.37 6.57 -0.72
CA LEU A 347 -34.33 7.49 -1.85
C LEU A 347 -35.63 8.29 -2.00
N LYS A 348 -36.78 7.65 -1.81
CA LYS A 348 -38.09 8.32 -1.83
C LYS A 348 -38.18 9.36 -0.70
N ASP A 349 -37.79 8.99 0.53
CA ASP A 349 -37.82 9.89 1.69
C ASP A 349 -36.83 11.07 1.52
N ALA A 350 -35.77 10.89 0.77
CA ALA A 350 -34.83 11.93 0.39
C ALA A 350 -35.28 12.78 -0.82
N GLY A 351 -36.43 12.46 -1.45
CA GLY A 351 -36.97 13.22 -2.59
C GLY A 351 -36.48 12.74 -3.97
N TYR A 352 -35.86 11.55 -4.04
CA TYR A 352 -35.24 11.03 -5.28
C TYR A 352 -35.94 9.75 -5.80
N ALA A 353 -37.23 9.61 -5.59
CA ALA A 353 -38.00 8.46 -6.11
C ALA A 353 -37.93 8.29 -7.63
N GLY A 354 -37.69 9.38 -8.39
CA GLY A 354 -37.49 9.36 -9.84
C GLY A 354 -36.10 8.96 -10.31
N GLY A 355 -35.20 8.69 -9.38
CA GLY A 355 -33.80 8.41 -9.66
C GLY A 355 -32.95 9.66 -9.97
N PHE A 356 -31.68 9.45 -10.24
CA PHE A 356 -30.71 10.49 -10.59
C PHE A 356 -29.49 9.86 -11.26
N GLU A 357 -28.58 10.73 -11.70
CA GLU A 357 -27.34 10.33 -12.37
C GLU A 357 -26.12 10.82 -11.57
N LEU A 358 -25.06 10.01 -11.50
CA LEU A 358 -23.77 10.30 -10.90
C LEU A 358 -22.64 9.82 -11.82
N THR A 359 -21.54 10.57 -11.82
CA THR A 359 -20.29 10.10 -12.40
C THR A 359 -19.64 9.09 -11.45
N PHE A 360 -19.18 7.97 -11.98
CA PHE A 360 -18.46 6.95 -11.23
C PHE A 360 -17.05 6.78 -11.78
N LEU A 361 -16.07 7.34 -11.09
CA LEU A 361 -14.67 7.29 -11.48
C LEU A 361 -14.06 5.94 -11.07
N VAL A 362 -13.45 5.23 -12.02
CA VAL A 362 -12.92 3.88 -11.89
C VAL A 362 -11.53 3.81 -12.51
N PRO A 363 -10.50 3.24 -11.85
CA PRO A 363 -9.22 3.02 -12.50
C PRO A 363 -9.27 1.79 -13.43
N GLU A 364 -8.53 1.80 -14.53
CA GLU A 364 -8.35 0.62 -15.39
C GLU A 364 -7.70 -0.54 -14.60
N SER A 365 -6.75 -0.19 -13.76
CA SER A 365 -6.09 -1.06 -12.79
C SER A 365 -5.56 -0.18 -11.64
N GLY A 366 -5.36 -0.74 -10.46
CA GLY A 366 -4.89 0.03 -9.32
C GLY A 366 -4.08 -0.80 -8.34
N SER A 367 -3.17 -0.15 -7.62
CA SER A 367 -2.38 -0.82 -6.59
C SER A 367 -3.28 -1.35 -5.49
N GLY A 368 -3.31 -2.68 -5.30
CA GLY A 368 -4.16 -3.34 -4.31
C GLY A 368 -5.64 -3.41 -4.68
N MET A 369 -5.97 -3.22 -5.96
CA MET A 369 -7.33 -3.34 -6.48
C MET A 369 -7.43 -4.55 -7.42
N GLN A 370 -8.32 -5.47 -7.08
CA GLN A 370 -8.61 -6.68 -7.84
C GLN A 370 -9.85 -6.44 -8.71
N SER A 371 -9.73 -6.60 -10.03
CA SER A 371 -10.85 -6.47 -10.99
C SER A 371 -11.70 -5.18 -10.82
N PRO A 372 -11.10 -3.97 -10.77
CA PRO A 372 -11.85 -2.75 -10.48
C PRO A 372 -12.99 -2.49 -11.49
N VAL A 373 -12.75 -2.68 -12.79
CA VAL A 373 -13.75 -2.40 -13.83
C VAL A 373 -14.93 -3.38 -13.75
N GLU A 374 -14.67 -4.66 -13.50
CA GLU A 374 -15.71 -5.68 -13.32
C GLU A 374 -16.56 -5.39 -12.08
N MET A 375 -15.93 -5.01 -10.96
CA MET A 375 -16.64 -4.66 -9.74
C MET A 375 -17.49 -3.40 -9.95
N ALA A 376 -16.94 -2.36 -10.56
CA ALA A 376 -17.68 -1.15 -10.87
C ALA A 376 -18.90 -1.43 -11.78
N THR A 377 -18.76 -2.34 -12.75
CA THR A 377 -19.85 -2.74 -13.65
C THR A 377 -20.99 -3.42 -12.90
N VAL A 378 -20.66 -4.32 -11.95
CA VAL A 378 -21.68 -4.96 -11.08
C VAL A 378 -22.33 -3.95 -10.16
N ILE A 379 -21.55 -3.03 -9.55
CA ILE A 379 -22.08 -1.96 -8.70
C ILE A 379 -23.00 -1.04 -9.50
N GLN A 380 -22.62 -0.65 -10.72
CA GLN A 380 -23.47 0.14 -11.64
C GLN A 380 -24.82 -0.56 -11.89
N ALA A 381 -24.79 -1.85 -12.20
CA ALA A 381 -26.01 -2.62 -12.44
C ALA A 381 -26.90 -2.69 -11.17
N ASN A 382 -26.30 -2.88 -10.00
CA ASN A 382 -27.02 -2.88 -8.73
C ASN A 382 -27.69 -1.52 -8.46
N LEU A 383 -26.98 -0.42 -8.63
CA LEU A 383 -27.49 0.93 -8.43
C LEU A 383 -28.62 1.29 -9.43
N ALA A 384 -28.55 0.79 -10.64
CA ALA A 384 -29.61 0.97 -11.65
C ALA A 384 -30.96 0.38 -11.22
N THR A 385 -30.98 -0.69 -10.40
CA THR A 385 -32.23 -1.33 -9.90
C THR A 385 -33.05 -0.42 -8.96
N VAL A 386 -32.39 0.59 -8.38
CA VAL A 386 -33.03 1.60 -7.53
C VAL A 386 -33.14 2.98 -8.21
N GLY A 387 -32.93 3.04 -9.54
CA GLY A 387 -33.06 4.26 -10.33
C GLY A 387 -31.83 5.17 -10.35
N VAL A 388 -30.68 4.73 -9.79
CA VAL A 388 -29.42 5.50 -9.79
C VAL A 388 -28.57 5.11 -11.01
N LYS A 389 -28.34 6.07 -11.90
CA LYS A 389 -27.52 5.90 -13.12
C LYS A 389 -26.08 6.29 -12.83
N ALA A 390 -25.23 5.33 -12.49
CA ALA A 390 -23.80 5.55 -12.32
C ALA A 390 -23.11 5.52 -13.70
N LYS A 391 -22.56 6.64 -14.16
CA LYS A 391 -21.77 6.73 -15.41
C LYS A 391 -20.31 6.41 -15.12
N ILE A 392 -19.88 5.21 -15.46
CA ILE A 392 -18.48 4.80 -15.31
C ILE A 392 -17.60 5.63 -16.23
N GLN A 393 -16.56 6.22 -15.65
CA GLN A 393 -15.46 6.88 -16.32
C GLN A 393 -14.16 6.18 -15.92
N THR A 394 -13.59 5.42 -16.85
CA THR A 394 -12.36 4.67 -16.62
C THR A 394 -11.15 5.50 -17.01
N LEU A 395 -10.11 5.49 -16.17
CA LEU A 395 -8.85 6.19 -16.40
C LEU A 395 -7.65 5.31 -16.02
N GLU A 396 -6.53 5.54 -16.72
CA GLU A 396 -5.23 5.02 -16.32
C GLU A 396 -4.86 5.51 -14.90
N TRP A 397 -4.11 4.70 -14.15
CA TRP A 397 -3.87 4.90 -12.72
C TRP A 397 -3.33 6.30 -12.35
N GLY A 398 -2.35 6.81 -13.07
CA GLY A 398 -1.77 8.13 -12.80
C GLY A 398 -2.75 9.28 -13.04
N ALA A 399 -3.53 9.20 -14.13
CA ALA A 399 -4.59 10.14 -14.45
C ALA A 399 -5.76 10.03 -13.45
N TYR A 400 -6.09 8.78 -13.06
CA TYR A 400 -7.08 8.47 -12.06
C TYR A 400 -6.78 9.15 -10.72
N LEU A 401 -5.56 9.00 -10.19
CA LEU A 401 -5.17 9.61 -8.90
C LEU A 401 -5.30 11.14 -8.88
N LYS A 402 -4.97 11.80 -9.99
CA LYS A 402 -5.19 13.26 -10.12
C LYS A 402 -6.68 13.58 -10.07
N LYS A 403 -7.47 12.87 -10.85
CA LYS A 403 -8.91 13.10 -10.95
C LYS A 403 -9.66 12.75 -9.66
N TYR A 404 -9.20 11.73 -8.93
CA TYR A 404 -9.72 11.36 -7.61
C TYR A 404 -9.68 12.51 -6.61
N LEU A 405 -8.60 13.30 -6.60
CA LEU A 405 -8.45 14.45 -5.71
C LEU A 405 -9.27 15.70 -6.15
N GLU A 406 -9.86 15.69 -7.35
CA GLU A 406 -10.77 16.74 -7.83
C GLU A 406 -12.22 16.53 -7.38
N ALA A 407 -12.48 15.59 -6.46
CA ALA A 407 -13.79 15.30 -5.89
C ALA A 407 -14.86 14.88 -6.93
N PRO A 408 -14.66 13.77 -7.64
CA PRO A 408 -15.72 13.18 -8.46
C PRO A 408 -16.95 12.84 -7.60
N ASP A 409 -18.12 12.65 -8.21
CA ASP A 409 -19.34 12.32 -7.44
C ASP A 409 -19.16 11.03 -6.65
N MET A 410 -18.66 10.00 -7.33
CA MET A 410 -18.29 8.69 -6.78
C MET A 410 -16.93 8.27 -7.32
N ALA A 411 -16.09 7.69 -6.49
CA ALA A 411 -14.81 7.11 -6.92
C ALA A 411 -14.47 5.85 -6.15
N GLU A 412 -14.03 4.84 -6.85
CA GLU A 412 -13.61 3.59 -6.24
C GLU A 412 -12.14 3.67 -5.78
N MET A 413 -11.84 3.20 -4.59
CA MET A 413 -10.49 3.23 -4.04
C MET A 413 -10.22 2.02 -3.15
N SER A 414 -8.98 1.56 -3.18
CA SER A 414 -8.44 0.66 -2.17
C SER A 414 -7.36 1.38 -1.34
N TRP A 415 -7.36 1.14 -0.05
CA TRP A 415 -6.32 1.63 0.84
C TRP A 415 -5.70 0.48 1.62
N ASN A 416 -4.37 0.33 1.49
CA ASN A 416 -3.59 -0.69 2.17
C ASN A 416 -2.62 -0.04 3.17
N PRO A 417 -2.99 0.08 4.45
CA PRO A 417 -2.11 0.67 5.44
C PRO A 417 -0.82 -0.13 5.62
N SER A 418 0.32 0.54 5.54
CA SER A 418 1.64 -0.06 5.78
C SER A 418 1.95 -0.24 7.26
N ILE A 419 1.13 0.34 8.14
CA ILE A 419 1.26 0.31 9.59
C ILE A 419 -0.05 -0.14 10.24
N GLY A 420 0.06 -0.78 11.41
CA GLY A 420 -1.08 -1.36 12.13
C GLY A 420 -1.86 -0.40 13.00
N ASP A 421 -1.68 0.91 12.84
CA ASP A 421 -2.42 1.89 13.62
C ASP A 421 -3.69 2.37 12.90
N PRO A 422 -4.85 2.41 13.58
CA PRO A 422 -6.10 2.86 12.97
C PRO A 422 -6.07 4.30 12.44
N ASP A 423 -5.16 5.12 12.93
CA ASP A 423 -4.97 6.51 12.48
C ASP A 423 -4.64 6.58 10.99
N HIS A 424 -3.84 5.64 10.49
CA HIS A 424 -3.43 5.60 9.08
C HIS A 424 -4.58 5.27 8.11
N MET A 425 -5.68 4.74 8.61
CA MET A 425 -6.92 4.54 7.84
C MET A 425 -7.90 5.69 8.13
N MET A 426 -8.27 5.86 9.40
CA MET A 426 -9.43 6.68 9.75
C MET A 426 -9.12 8.18 9.71
N TYR A 427 -8.02 8.63 10.33
CA TYR A 427 -7.68 10.05 10.29
C TYR A 427 -7.26 10.49 8.90
N MET A 428 -6.44 9.70 8.21
CA MET A 428 -5.92 10.08 6.88
C MET A 428 -7.02 10.20 5.83
N LEU A 429 -8.06 9.37 5.90
CA LEU A 429 -9.08 9.27 4.86
C LEU A 429 -10.43 9.91 5.23
N LEU A 430 -10.69 10.10 6.53
CA LEU A 430 -12.03 10.46 7.02
C LEU A 430 -12.05 11.68 7.94
N SER A 431 -10.91 12.27 8.30
CA SER A 431 -10.89 13.55 9.01
C SER A 431 -11.00 14.73 8.04
N SER A 432 -11.72 15.78 8.43
CA SER A 432 -11.80 17.04 7.68
C SER A 432 -10.48 17.79 7.59
N ASP A 433 -9.53 17.51 8.49
CA ASP A 433 -8.15 18.03 8.43
C ASP A 433 -7.38 17.52 7.19
N ARG A 434 -7.95 16.54 6.47
CA ARG A 434 -7.31 15.78 5.40
C ARG A 434 -7.96 15.93 4.03
N PHE A 435 -8.68 17.00 3.81
CA PHE A 435 -9.21 17.33 2.48
C PHE A 435 -8.10 17.48 1.42
N PRO A 436 -8.41 17.26 0.14
CA PRO A 436 -7.45 17.47 -0.93
C PRO A 436 -6.66 18.79 -0.81
N PRO A 437 -5.35 18.77 -1.07
CA PRO A 437 -4.61 17.72 -1.74
C PRO A 437 -4.20 16.51 -0.86
N ALA A 438 -4.76 16.39 0.36
CA ALA A 438 -4.61 15.17 1.16
C ALA A 438 -5.67 14.12 0.74
N PHE A 439 -5.94 13.12 1.58
CA PHE A 439 -6.54 11.87 1.13
C PHE A 439 -8.05 11.73 1.36
N ASN A 440 -8.69 12.66 2.10
CA ASN A 440 -10.16 12.66 2.26
C ASN A 440 -10.84 13.26 1.01
N ALA A 441 -10.78 12.54 -0.10
CA ALA A 441 -11.29 13.01 -1.39
C ALA A 441 -12.84 13.06 -1.48
N GLY A 442 -13.54 12.35 -0.59
CA GLY A 442 -15.00 12.44 -0.44
C GLY A 442 -15.48 13.69 0.30
N PHE A 443 -14.55 14.54 0.79
CA PHE A 443 -14.85 15.72 1.60
C PHE A 443 -15.74 15.46 2.82
N TYR A 444 -15.68 14.24 3.35
CA TYR A 444 -16.44 13.90 4.54
C TYR A 444 -16.01 14.77 5.73
N GLN A 445 -17.01 15.35 6.39
CA GLN A 445 -16.83 16.17 7.57
C GLN A 445 -17.92 15.84 8.59
N ASN A 446 -17.48 15.58 9.82
CA ASN A 446 -18.36 15.44 10.98
C ASN A 446 -17.55 15.84 12.22
N ASP A 447 -17.97 16.89 12.92
CA ASP A 447 -17.22 17.47 14.05
C ASP A 447 -16.99 16.45 15.18
N LYS A 448 -17.97 15.55 15.44
CA LYS A 448 -17.81 14.48 16.43
C LYS A 448 -16.73 13.50 16.01
N VAL A 449 -16.71 13.10 14.74
CA VAL A 449 -15.67 12.19 14.20
C VAL A 449 -14.31 12.85 14.26
N ASP A 450 -14.20 14.10 13.84
CA ASP A 450 -12.94 14.84 13.87
C ASP A 450 -12.39 14.97 15.29
N ASP A 451 -13.24 15.27 16.28
CA ASP A 451 -12.85 15.33 17.69
C ASP A 451 -12.38 13.96 18.21
N LEU A 452 -13.12 12.88 17.92
CA LEU A 452 -12.75 11.54 18.31
C LEU A 452 -11.41 11.09 17.70
N LEU A 453 -11.21 11.38 16.41
CA LEU A 453 -9.97 11.04 15.72
C LEU A 453 -8.77 11.86 16.24
N ARG A 454 -8.94 13.17 16.49
CA ARG A 454 -7.89 14.01 17.10
C ARG A 454 -7.54 13.54 18.52
N LYS A 455 -8.54 13.21 19.35
CA LYS A 455 -8.33 12.62 20.67
C LYS A 455 -7.60 11.27 20.58
N GLY A 456 -8.05 10.41 19.65
CA GLY A 456 -7.39 9.10 19.41
C GLY A 456 -5.92 9.23 19.03
N ARG A 457 -5.53 10.29 18.33
CA ARG A 457 -4.14 10.57 17.95
C ARG A 457 -3.27 10.99 19.14
N THR A 458 -3.84 11.67 20.12
CA THR A 458 -3.11 12.21 21.28
C THR A 458 -3.20 11.31 22.52
N THR A 459 -4.08 10.31 22.52
CA THR A 459 -4.24 9.36 23.65
C THR A 459 -3.27 8.20 23.51
N VAL A 460 -2.24 8.15 24.34
CA VAL A 460 -1.19 7.12 24.30
C VAL A 460 -1.65 5.80 24.94
N ASP A 461 -2.47 5.89 26.02
CA ASP A 461 -3.02 4.70 26.67
C ASP A 461 -4.02 3.97 25.74
N GLU A 462 -3.70 2.72 25.38
CA GLU A 462 -4.51 1.93 24.46
C GLU A 462 -5.93 1.69 24.96
N LYS A 463 -6.11 1.46 26.28
CA LYS A 463 -7.42 1.22 26.87
C LYS A 463 -8.35 2.42 26.74
N ALA A 464 -7.81 3.62 26.87
CA ALA A 464 -8.53 4.87 26.66
C ALA A 464 -8.72 5.19 25.16
N ARG A 465 -7.78 4.76 24.31
CA ARG A 465 -7.75 5.05 22.88
C ARG A 465 -8.75 4.21 22.07
N VAL A 466 -8.87 2.92 22.38
CA VAL A 466 -9.75 1.97 21.67
C VAL A 466 -11.19 2.46 21.58
N PRO A 467 -11.86 2.89 22.68
CA PRO A 467 -13.24 3.38 22.62
C PRO A 467 -13.43 4.57 21.66
N LEU A 468 -12.43 5.45 21.52
CA LEU A 468 -12.51 6.62 20.63
C LEU A 468 -12.65 6.20 19.16
N TYR A 469 -11.82 5.25 18.72
CA TYR A 469 -11.88 4.74 17.34
C TYR A 469 -13.12 3.87 17.09
N ARG A 470 -13.59 3.13 18.08
CA ARG A 470 -14.84 2.37 17.96
C ARG A 470 -16.04 3.27 17.82
N GLU A 471 -16.12 4.32 18.65
CA GLU A 471 -17.22 5.29 18.54
C GLU A 471 -17.17 6.06 17.21
N ALA A 472 -15.97 6.46 16.75
CA ALA A 472 -15.83 7.09 15.45
C ALA A 472 -16.33 6.19 14.32
N GLN A 473 -16.05 4.88 14.34
CA GLN A 473 -16.55 3.94 13.34
C GLN A 473 -18.08 3.88 13.31
N LYS A 474 -18.76 3.90 14.46
CA LYS A 474 -20.23 3.90 14.52
C LYS A 474 -20.81 5.11 13.81
N VAL A 475 -20.27 6.29 14.09
CA VAL A 475 -20.72 7.53 13.45
C VAL A 475 -20.41 7.55 11.95
N ILE A 476 -19.20 7.14 11.55
CA ILE A 476 -18.78 7.07 10.15
C ILE A 476 -19.68 6.12 9.36
N VAL A 477 -19.97 4.94 9.90
CA VAL A 477 -20.79 3.96 9.20
C VAL A 477 -22.24 4.46 9.09
N GLU A 478 -22.77 5.10 10.12
CA GLU A 478 -24.13 5.72 10.07
C GLU A 478 -24.18 6.83 9.02
N ASP A 479 -23.15 7.69 8.94
CA ASP A 479 -23.08 8.79 7.95
C ASP A 479 -22.83 8.29 6.53
N ALA A 480 -22.34 7.08 6.37
CA ALA A 480 -22.06 6.41 5.09
C ALA A 480 -21.28 7.26 4.07
N PRO A 481 -20.12 7.85 4.41
CA PRO A 481 -19.34 8.62 3.45
C PRO A 481 -18.77 7.76 2.32
N TRP A 482 -18.79 6.46 2.50
CA TRP A 482 -18.38 5.43 1.55
C TRP A 482 -19.51 4.42 1.30
N ILE A 483 -19.51 3.80 0.13
CA ILE A 483 -20.08 2.46 0.01
C ILE A 483 -18.95 1.53 0.50
N PHE A 484 -19.17 0.88 1.61
CA PHE A 484 -18.23 -0.08 2.21
C PHE A 484 -18.34 -1.39 1.45
N VAL A 485 -17.34 -1.74 0.64
CA VAL A 485 -17.43 -2.92 -0.24
C VAL A 485 -16.81 -4.14 0.43
N ASP A 486 -15.50 -4.15 0.59
CA ASP A 486 -14.82 -5.30 1.17
C ASP A 486 -13.54 -4.94 1.95
N HIS A 487 -13.04 -5.94 2.68
CA HIS A 487 -11.67 -6.01 3.16
C HIS A 487 -10.97 -7.15 2.42
N GLY A 488 -10.06 -6.80 1.52
CA GLY A 488 -9.31 -7.75 0.73
C GLY A 488 -8.46 -8.67 1.60
N LYS A 489 -8.35 -9.95 1.23
CA LYS A 489 -7.34 -10.85 1.77
C LYS A 489 -6.03 -10.64 1.02
N GLN A 490 -4.93 -10.87 1.70
CA GLN A 490 -3.67 -11.08 1.01
C GLN A 490 -3.68 -12.50 0.44
N VAL A 491 -3.46 -12.62 -0.87
CA VAL A 491 -3.31 -13.89 -1.57
C VAL A 491 -1.96 -13.89 -2.27
N ILE A 492 -1.04 -14.73 -1.82
CA ILE A 492 0.29 -14.88 -2.41
C ILE A 492 0.43 -16.31 -2.92
N ILE A 493 0.85 -16.44 -4.16
CA ILE A 493 1.14 -17.72 -4.79
C ILE A 493 2.65 -17.87 -4.91
N TYR A 494 3.18 -18.99 -4.42
CA TYR A 494 4.61 -19.26 -4.54
C TYR A 494 4.91 -20.74 -4.80
N ARG A 495 6.04 -20.99 -5.46
CA ARG A 495 6.53 -22.34 -5.76
C ARG A 495 6.93 -23.04 -4.47
N LYS A 496 6.70 -24.36 -4.38
CA LYS A 496 7.10 -25.17 -3.21
C LYS A 496 8.60 -25.13 -2.90
N ARG A 497 9.44 -24.79 -3.89
CA ARG A 497 10.88 -24.59 -3.63
C ARG A 497 11.17 -23.37 -2.74
N VAL A 498 10.21 -22.42 -2.61
CA VAL A 498 10.32 -21.27 -1.72
C VAL A 498 9.91 -21.70 -0.31
N GLN A 499 10.88 -21.70 0.59
CA GLN A 499 10.71 -22.13 1.97
C GLN A 499 10.87 -20.94 2.94
N GLY A 500 10.23 -21.00 4.10
CA GLY A 500 10.35 -19.98 5.15
C GLY A 500 9.61 -18.68 4.86
N PHE A 501 8.86 -18.57 3.76
CA PHE A 501 8.05 -17.41 3.45
C PHE A 501 6.85 -17.32 4.40
N LYS A 502 6.59 -16.10 4.91
CA LYS A 502 5.44 -15.80 5.76
C LYS A 502 4.71 -14.57 5.24
N LEU A 503 3.39 -14.61 5.26
CA LEU A 503 2.55 -13.47 4.93
C LEU A 503 2.68 -12.36 5.98
N HIS A 504 2.55 -11.11 5.54
CA HIS A 504 2.49 -9.95 6.42
C HIS A 504 1.21 -9.14 6.09
N PRO A 505 0.40 -8.72 7.07
CA PRO A 505 -0.92 -8.10 6.81
C PRO A 505 -0.87 -6.83 5.93
N ASN A 506 0.29 -6.20 5.75
CA ASN A 506 0.51 -5.03 4.88
C ASN A 506 1.02 -5.38 3.49
N PHE A 507 0.89 -6.63 3.03
CA PHE A 507 1.35 -7.11 1.72
C PHE A 507 2.87 -7.03 1.49
N ASP A 508 3.68 -6.96 2.55
CA ASP A 508 5.13 -6.98 2.43
C ASP A 508 5.66 -8.38 2.08
N LEU A 509 6.73 -8.41 1.28
CA LEU A 509 7.41 -9.64 0.84
C LEU A 509 8.74 -9.81 1.59
N VAL A 510 8.69 -10.20 2.86
CA VAL A 510 9.90 -10.33 3.68
C VAL A 510 10.72 -11.55 3.23
N LEU A 511 11.95 -11.30 2.73
CA LEU A 511 12.82 -12.34 2.16
C LEU A 511 13.98 -12.79 3.07
N THR A 512 14.16 -12.16 4.22
CA THR A 512 15.29 -12.42 5.12
C THR A 512 15.35 -13.85 5.66
N GLN A 513 14.21 -14.51 5.81
CA GLN A 513 14.09 -15.89 6.31
C GLN A 513 13.80 -16.90 5.20
N VAL A 514 13.71 -16.44 3.95
CA VAL A 514 13.41 -17.29 2.79
C VAL A 514 14.64 -18.03 2.32
N TRP A 515 14.46 -19.29 1.91
CA TRP A 515 15.46 -20.07 1.19
C TRP A 515 14.83 -20.89 0.08
N LEU A 516 15.64 -21.35 -0.85
CA LEU A 516 15.22 -22.16 -1.99
C LEU A 516 15.72 -23.60 -1.86
N GLN A 517 14.83 -24.58 -2.12
CA GLN A 517 15.16 -26.00 -2.22
C GLN A 517 15.60 -26.38 -3.63
#